data_43ad362b960bf2e3b41001cce46f5412
#
_entry.id   43ad362b960bf2e3b41001cce46f5412
#
_cell.length_a   1.000
_cell.length_b   1.000
_cell.length_c   1.000
_cell.angle_alpha   90.00
_cell.angle_beta   90.00
_cell.angle_gamma   90.00
#
_symmetry.space_group_name_H-M   'P 1'
#
loop_
_entity.id
_entity.type
_entity.pdbx_description
1 polymer ?
#
loop_
_entity_poly.entity_id
_entity_poly.type
_entity_poly.pdbx_seq_one_letter_code
_entity_poly.pdbx_strand_id
1 'polypeptide(L)'
;MTGHLAVETERLRRVYTTRGAAGRPSKLVVLDEVTLSVRRGELFGLLGVNGAGKSTLLRILAAQLRPTAGTAKVAGFDVCRYASHVRRCVGVACADDGPVVRLRAPELSSGQRQRLSLERGFAGRPRVLLLDQPTLGLDCAASREMRGAIRRWVREDDTRTVVLATNDMSEANELCDRVAVLDGGRLLTCDTPAALKDRWHPAPPCPESRTHGAAALEAAFLTIVGRRAVLAGV
;
A
#
# COMPACT_ATOMS: atom_id res chain seq x y z
N MET A 1 -12.35 -11.90 19.95
CA MET A 1 -12.47 -12.25 18.52
C MET A 1 -11.42 -11.53 17.64
N THR A 2 -10.14 -11.53 18.05
CA THR A 2 -9.05 -10.79 17.36
C THR A 2 -8.14 -11.69 16.48
N GLY A 3 -8.52 -12.95 16.26
CA GLY A 3 -7.67 -13.96 15.59
C GLY A 3 -7.59 -13.88 14.06
N HIS A 4 -8.37 -13.04 13.39
CA HIS A 4 -8.51 -13.05 11.91
C HIS A 4 -7.84 -11.89 11.19
N LEU A 5 -7.25 -10.91 11.90
CA LEU A 5 -6.58 -9.77 11.27
C LEU A 5 -5.07 -9.99 11.16
N ALA A 6 -4.52 -9.68 9.98
CA ALA A 6 -3.09 -9.67 9.74
C ALA A 6 -2.49 -8.29 10.05
N VAL A 7 -3.25 -7.21 9.75
CA VAL A 7 -2.87 -5.83 10.04
C VAL A 7 -4.04 -5.09 10.64
N GLU A 8 -3.77 -4.27 11.67
CA GLU A 8 -4.75 -3.42 12.33
C GLU A 8 -4.09 -2.09 12.69
N THR A 9 -4.74 -0.98 12.35
CA THR A 9 -4.32 0.36 12.80
C THR A 9 -5.51 1.11 13.38
N GLU A 10 -5.27 1.88 14.45
CA GLU A 10 -6.26 2.74 15.08
C GLU A 10 -5.74 4.16 15.18
N ARG A 11 -6.44 5.09 14.52
CA ARG A 11 -6.14 6.53 14.47
C ARG A 11 -4.65 6.81 14.32
N LEU A 12 -4.00 6.07 13.41
CA LEU A 12 -2.56 6.12 13.21
C LEU A 12 -2.19 7.48 12.64
N ARG A 13 -1.24 8.16 13.31
CA ARG A 13 -0.77 9.48 12.91
C ARG A 13 0.73 9.52 12.77
N ARG A 14 1.22 10.20 11.72
CA ARG A 14 2.64 10.48 11.57
C ARG A 14 2.87 11.93 11.15
N VAL A 15 3.64 12.64 11.98
CA VAL A 15 4.06 14.03 11.75
C VAL A 15 5.58 14.07 11.64
N TYR A 16 6.09 14.74 10.63
CA TYR A 16 7.50 15.07 10.50
C TYR A 16 7.75 16.52 10.87
N THR A 17 8.85 16.77 11.57
CA THR A 17 9.34 18.13 11.77
C THR A 17 10.33 18.44 10.66
N THR A 18 10.01 19.43 9.85
CA THR A 18 10.82 19.92 8.73
C THR A 18 11.33 21.33 9.04
N ARG A 19 12.39 21.75 8.39
CA ARG A 19 12.79 23.17 8.42
C ARG A 19 11.97 23.91 7.36
N GLY A 20 11.07 24.78 7.81
CA GLY A 20 10.29 25.66 6.97
C GLY A 20 11.12 26.84 6.44
N ALA A 21 10.47 27.69 5.66
CA ALA A 21 11.03 28.96 5.22
C ALA A 21 11.52 29.78 6.43
N ALA A 22 12.65 30.44 6.29
CA ALA A 22 13.32 31.19 7.36
C ALA A 22 13.83 30.36 8.56
N GLY A 23 14.10 29.03 8.37
CA GLY A 23 14.69 28.17 9.40
C GLY A 23 13.77 27.82 10.57
N ARG A 24 12.51 28.22 10.57
CA ARG A 24 11.53 27.87 11.60
C ARG A 24 11.07 26.42 11.46
N PRO A 25 10.89 25.68 12.58
CA PRO A 25 10.36 24.32 12.50
C PRO A 25 8.93 24.33 11.94
N SER A 26 8.68 23.55 10.90
CA SER A 26 7.37 23.31 10.32
C SER A 26 6.95 21.86 10.56
N LYS A 27 5.67 21.63 10.79
CA LYS A 27 5.10 20.28 10.98
C LYS A 27 4.41 19.84 9.69
N LEU A 28 4.87 18.72 9.13
CA LEU A 28 4.23 18.05 7.99
C LEU A 28 3.48 16.82 8.50
N VAL A 29 2.15 16.84 8.44
CA VAL A 29 1.31 15.68 8.75
C VAL A 29 1.27 14.80 7.50
N VAL A 30 1.82 13.59 7.59
CA VAL A 30 1.89 12.63 6.47
C VAL A 30 0.84 11.52 6.62
N LEU A 31 0.50 11.14 7.86
CA LEU A 31 -0.64 10.29 8.15
C LEU A 31 -1.49 10.97 9.23
N ASP A 32 -2.80 10.98 9.02
CA ASP A 32 -3.75 11.66 9.89
C ASP A 32 -4.96 10.74 10.17
N GLU A 33 -4.92 10.13 11.36
CA GLU A 33 -5.98 9.26 11.92
C GLU A 33 -6.35 8.06 11.03
N VAL A 34 -5.36 7.41 10.41
CA VAL A 34 -5.60 6.23 9.57
C VAL A 34 -6.02 5.05 10.42
N THR A 35 -7.27 4.59 10.23
CA THR A 35 -7.82 3.39 10.84
C THR A 35 -8.10 2.36 9.74
N LEU A 36 -7.44 1.21 9.81
CA LEU A 36 -7.40 0.19 8.75
C LEU A 36 -7.37 -1.20 9.35
N SER A 37 -8.04 -2.15 8.70
CA SER A 37 -7.98 -3.57 9.03
C SER A 37 -7.77 -4.42 7.78
N VAL A 38 -6.78 -5.33 7.81
CA VAL A 38 -6.49 -6.31 6.76
C VAL A 38 -6.68 -7.70 7.33
N ARG A 39 -7.43 -8.54 6.64
CA ARG A 39 -7.70 -9.93 7.05
C ARG A 39 -6.50 -10.81 6.73
N ARG A 40 -6.38 -11.94 7.41
CA ARG A 40 -5.43 -12.99 7.02
C ARG A 40 -5.83 -13.59 5.67
N GLY A 41 -4.86 -13.96 4.86
CA GLY A 41 -5.10 -14.51 3.52
C GLY A 41 -5.49 -13.46 2.48
N GLU A 42 -5.61 -12.18 2.86
CA GLU A 42 -6.07 -11.11 1.98
C GLU A 42 -4.92 -10.51 1.18
N LEU A 43 -5.14 -10.24 -0.11
CA LEU A 43 -4.32 -9.36 -0.91
C LEU A 43 -4.95 -7.97 -0.89
N PHE A 44 -4.42 -7.11 -0.03
CA PHE A 44 -4.96 -5.79 0.27
C PHE A 44 -4.20 -4.69 -0.46
N GLY A 45 -4.92 -3.85 -1.22
CA GLY A 45 -4.38 -2.71 -1.94
C GLY A 45 -4.46 -1.41 -1.13
N LEU A 46 -3.38 -0.65 -1.12
CA LEU A 46 -3.32 0.73 -0.63
C LEU A 46 -3.10 1.64 -1.83
N LEU A 47 -4.19 2.20 -2.35
CA LEU A 47 -4.21 3.02 -3.56
C LEU A 47 -4.13 4.50 -3.21
N GLY A 48 -3.35 5.27 -3.95
CA GLY A 48 -3.26 6.72 -3.76
C GLY A 48 -2.19 7.35 -4.64
N VAL A 49 -2.25 8.65 -4.81
CA VAL A 49 -1.24 9.42 -5.54
C VAL A 49 0.11 9.42 -4.83
N ASN A 50 1.15 9.89 -5.51
CA ASN A 50 2.46 10.11 -4.88
C ASN A 50 2.32 11.14 -3.76
N GLY A 51 2.96 10.87 -2.62
CA GLY A 51 2.84 11.74 -1.44
C GLY A 51 1.60 11.48 -0.56
N ALA A 52 0.69 10.57 -0.93
CA ALA A 52 -0.50 10.26 -0.12
C ALA A 52 -0.20 9.66 1.26
N GLY A 53 1.03 9.18 1.52
CA GLY A 53 1.44 8.58 2.79
C GLY A 53 1.63 7.07 2.76
N LYS A 54 1.45 6.41 1.60
CA LYS A 54 1.52 4.94 1.45
C LYS A 54 2.81 4.33 2.00
N SER A 55 3.97 4.78 1.49
CA SER A 55 5.28 4.28 1.93
C SER A 55 5.54 4.54 3.42
N THR A 56 5.02 5.65 3.96
CA THR A 56 5.12 5.96 5.39
C THR A 56 4.31 4.96 6.22
N LEU A 57 3.10 4.61 5.77
CA LEU A 57 2.28 3.59 6.41
C LEU A 57 2.97 2.23 6.37
N LEU A 58 3.49 1.80 5.21
CA LEU A 58 4.21 0.53 5.10
C LEU A 58 5.45 0.48 6.00
N ARG A 59 6.22 1.57 6.12
CA ARG A 59 7.38 1.64 7.03
C ARG A 59 6.98 1.51 8.49
N ILE A 60 5.82 2.03 8.90
CA ILE A 60 5.29 1.85 10.25
C ILE A 60 4.89 0.39 10.46
N LEU A 61 4.18 -0.22 9.51
CA LEU A 61 3.77 -1.63 9.58
C LEU A 61 4.97 -2.59 9.60
N ALA A 62 6.08 -2.22 8.92
CA ALA A 62 7.35 -2.95 8.97
C ALA A 62 8.14 -2.74 10.28
N ALA A 63 7.62 -1.97 11.23
CA ALA A 63 8.34 -1.54 12.44
C ALA A 63 9.71 -0.87 12.16
N GLN A 64 9.82 -0.19 11.00
CA GLN A 64 10.98 0.64 10.60
C GLN A 64 10.80 2.10 11.01
N LEU A 65 9.57 2.52 11.24
CA LEU A 65 9.21 3.89 11.62
C LEU A 65 8.17 3.86 12.74
N ARG A 66 8.37 4.69 13.77
CA ARG A 66 7.39 4.82 14.85
C ARG A 66 6.28 5.80 14.46
N PRO A 67 5.01 5.53 14.75
CA PRO A 67 3.95 6.52 14.63
C PRO A 67 4.16 7.67 15.64
N THR A 68 3.58 8.84 15.37
CA THR A 68 3.55 9.97 16.30
C THR A 68 2.40 9.80 17.31
N ALA A 69 1.29 9.21 16.87
CA ALA A 69 0.14 8.87 17.70
C ALA A 69 -0.64 7.71 17.07
N GLY A 70 -1.60 7.15 17.83
CA GLY A 70 -2.35 5.97 17.43
C GLY A 70 -1.56 4.67 17.59
N THR A 71 -2.14 3.56 17.17
CA THR A 71 -1.55 2.21 17.32
C THR A 71 -1.54 1.48 15.99
N ALA A 72 -0.59 0.54 15.84
CA ALA A 72 -0.56 -0.40 14.73
C ALA A 72 -0.12 -1.78 15.23
N LYS A 73 -0.79 -2.83 14.74
CA LYS A 73 -0.44 -4.24 15.00
C LYS A 73 -0.27 -4.98 13.68
N VAL A 74 0.72 -5.85 13.62
CA VAL A 74 0.98 -6.74 12.49
C VAL A 74 1.17 -8.16 13.02
N ALA A 75 0.46 -9.12 12.44
CA ALA A 75 0.41 -10.50 12.89
C ALA A 75 0.10 -10.63 14.41
N GLY A 76 -0.70 -9.69 14.96
CA GLY A 76 -1.07 -9.62 16.37
C GLY A 76 -0.05 -8.88 17.26
N PHE A 77 1.13 -8.48 16.76
CA PHE A 77 2.18 -7.80 17.51
C PHE A 77 2.11 -6.29 17.31
N ASP A 78 2.13 -5.51 18.39
CA ASP A 78 2.26 -4.06 18.34
C ASP A 78 3.62 -3.65 17.75
N VAL A 79 3.60 -2.77 16.74
CA VAL A 79 4.80 -2.38 15.98
C VAL A 79 5.84 -1.60 16.82
N CYS A 80 5.43 -0.97 17.92
CA CYS A 80 6.31 -0.22 18.81
C CYS A 80 6.89 -1.09 19.92
N ARG A 81 6.02 -1.91 20.56
CA ARG A 81 6.40 -2.74 21.72
C ARG A 81 7.14 -4.00 21.31
N TYR A 82 6.73 -4.61 20.19
CA TYR A 82 7.24 -5.90 19.71
C TYR A 82 7.90 -5.79 18.34
N ALA A 83 8.63 -4.71 18.08
CA ALA A 83 9.24 -4.42 16.78
C ALA A 83 10.10 -5.56 16.21
N SER A 84 10.84 -6.29 17.07
CA SER A 84 11.65 -7.44 16.65
C SER A 84 10.80 -8.64 16.20
N HIS A 85 9.62 -8.87 16.82
CA HIS A 85 8.68 -9.90 16.41
C HIS A 85 8.01 -9.52 15.10
N VAL A 86 7.57 -8.27 14.95
CA VAL A 86 7.00 -7.76 13.70
C VAL A 86 7.99 -7.98 12.55
N ARG A 87 9.26 -7.55 12.68
CA ARG A 87 10.28 -7.70 11.63
C ARG A 87 10.57 -9.15 11.24
N ARG A 88 10.34 -10.13 12.13
CA ARG A 88 10.44 -11.56 11.79
C ARG A 88 9.22 -12.11 11.06
N CYS A 89 8.06 -11.49 11.26
CA CYS A 89 6.80 -11.90 10.61
C CYS A 89 6.54 -11.19 9.27
N VAL A 90 7.30 -10.12 8.97
CA VAL A 90 7.08 -9.25 7.82
C VAL A 90 8.20 -9.38 6.81
N GLY A 91 7.84 -9.59 5.55
CA GLY A 91 8.70 -9.36 4.38
C GLY A 91 8.43 -7.98 3.79
N VAL A 92 9.47 -7.31 3.31
CA VAL A 92 9.34 -6.00 2.66
C VAL A 92 10.02 -6.05 1.31
N ALA A 93 9.31 -5.60 0.26
CA ALA A 93 9.91 -5.36 -1.05
C ALA A 93 9.49 -3.96 -1.54
N CYS A 94 10.47 -3.13 -1.86
CA CYS A 94 10.28 -1.76 -2.32
C CYS A 94 10.96 -1.60 -3.69
N ALA A 95 10.37 -0.75 -4.54
CA ALA A 95 11.01 -0.36 -5.80
C ALA A 95 12.35 0.36 -5.58
N ASP A 96 12.50 1.05 -4.45
CA ASP A 96 13.73 1.75 -4.03
C ASP A 96 14.26 1.14 -2.73
N ASP A 97 14.96 0.01 -2.86
CA ASP A 97 15.59 -0.70 -1.73
C ASP A 97 16.78 0.06 -1.08
N GLY A 98 16.96 1.33 -1.43
CA GLY A 98 17.96 2.20 -0.87
C GLY A 98 19.42 1.89 -1.32
N PRO A 99 20.41 2.56 -0.72
CA PRO A 99 21.80 2.52 -1.18
C PRO A 99 22.47 1.14 -1.09
N VAL A 100 21.98 0.24 -0.22
CA VAL A 100 22.62 -1.08 -0.02
C VAL A 100 22.46 -1.99 -1.25
N VAL A 101 21.31 -1.96 -1.94
CA VAL A 101 21.11 -2.75 -3.18
C VAL A 101 21.84 -2.11 -4.35
N ARG A 102 21.85 -0.77 -4.41
CA ARG A 102 22.60 -0.05 -5.46
C ARG A 102 24.10 -0.29 -5.37
N LEU A 103 24.68 -0.43 -4.18
CA LEU A 103 26.10 -0.66 -3.98
C LEU A 103 26.57 -2.09 -4.27
N ARG A 104 25.66 -3.08 -4.14
CA ARG A 104 26.01 -4.50 -4.31
C ARG A 104 25.63 -5.10 -5.68
N ALA A 105 24.83 -4.39 -6.47
CA ALA A 105 24.38 -4.87 -7.77
C ALA A 105 24.22 -3.73 -8.78
N PRO A 106 25.29 -2.98 -9.09
CA PRO A 106 25.23 -1.84 -10.02
C PRO A 106 24.86 -2.24 -11.46
N GLU A 107 25.05 -3.53 -11.82
CA GLU A 107 24.83 -4.05 -13.17
C GLU A 107 23.41 -4.57 -13.44
N LEU A 108 22.55 -4.64 -12.40
CA LEU A 108 21.19 -5.15 -12.58
C LEU A 108 20.27 -4.10 -13.24
N SER A 109 19.43 -4.54 -14.18
CA SER A 109 18.33 -3.74 -14.71
C SER A 109 17.31 -3.41 -13.60
N SER A 110 16.44 -2.41 -13.85
CA SER A 110 15.36 -2.08 -12.89
C SER A 110 14.48 -3.29 -12.56
N GLY A 111 14.11 -4.08 -13.57
CA GLY A 111 13.33 -5.30 -13.40
C GLY A 111 14.04 -6.38 -12.59
N GLN A 112 15.35 -6.58 -12.83
CA GLN A 112 16.13 -7.54 -12.06
C GLN A 112 16.25 -7.12 -10.58
N ARG A 113 16.46 -5.83 -10.31
CA ARG A 113 16.47 -5.31 -8.95
C ARG A 113 15.14 -5.54 -8.24
N GLN A 114 14.03 -5.29 -8.94
CA GLN A 114 12.68 -5.44 -8.39
C GLN A 114 12.35 -6.91 -8.10
N ARG A 115 12.73 -7.83 -9.02
CA ARG A 115 12.60 -9.27 -8.80
C ARG A 115 13.42 -9.72 -7.59
N LEU A 116 14.67 -9.28 -7.47
CA LEU A 116 15.54 -9.59 -6.33
C LEU A 116 14.95 -9.05 -5.02
N SER A 117 14.37 -7.84 -5.02
CA SER A 117 13.70 -7.27 -3.87
C SER A 117 12.51 -8.12 -3.42
N LEU A 118 11.68 -8.59 -4.36
CA LEU A 118 10.56 -9.48 -4.07
C LEU A 118 11.02 -10.83 -3.51
N GLU A 119 12.03 -11.47 -4.13
CA GLU A 119 12.59 -12.73 -3.64
C GLU A 119 13.14 -12.62 -2.22
N ARG A 120 13.82 -11.51 -1.91
CA ARG A 120 14.25 -11.21 -0.53
C ARG A 120 13.07 -11.05 0.42
N GLY A 121 12.00 -10.42 -0.03
CA GLY A 121 10.75 -10.31 0.74
C GLY A 121 10.17 -11.68 1.09
N PHE A 122 10.26 -12.65 0.20
CA PHE A 122 9.79 -14.03 0.41
C PHE A 122 10.73 -14.90 1.26
N ALA A 123 12.04 -14.63 1.23
CA ALA A 123 13.07 -15.53 1.79
C ALA A 123 12.88 -15.90 3.27
N GLY A 124 12.33 -14.98 4.07
CA GLY A 124 12.03 -15.19 5.48
C GLY A 124 10.75 -15.99 5.77
N ARG A 125 10.05 -16.47 4.75
CA ARG A 125 8.69 -17.05 4.85
C ARG A 125 7.77 -16.18 5.71
N PRO A 126 7.61 -14.90 5.40
CA PRO A 126 6.84 -13.98 6.21
C PRO A 126 5.35 -14.37 6.21
N ARG A 127 4.63 -13.98 7.29
CA ARG A 127 3.16 -14.05 7.33
C ARG A 127 2.51 -12.87 6.63
N VAL A 128 3.18 -11.72 6.62
CA VAL A 128 2.72 -10.49 5.98
C VAL A 128 3.81 -9.96 5.07
N LEU A 129 3.47 -9.74 3.80
CA LEU A 129 4.35 -9.15 2.81
C LEU A 129 3.90 -7.73 2.52
N LEU A 130 4.79 -6.77 2.68
CA LEU A 130 4.57 -5.36 2.41
C LEU A 130 5.30 -4.97 1.12
N LEU A 131 4.53 -4.57 0.12
CA LEU A 131 5.03 -4.23 -1.21
C LEU A 131 4.80 -2.74 -1.49
N ASP A 132 5.87 -2.00 -1.80
CA ASP A 132 5.78 -0.58 -2.18
C ASP A 132 6.11 -0.43 -3.66
N GLN A 133 5.08 -0.23 -4.49
CA GLN A 133 5.13 -0.06 -5.93
C GLN A 133 5.96 -1.16 -6.66
N PRO A 134 5.63 -2.45 -6.48
CA PRO A 134 6.49 -3.56 -6.94
C PRO A 134 6.65 -3.64 -8.45
N THR A 135 5.73 -3.06 -9.25
CA THR A 135 5.80 -3.08 -10.71
C THR A 135 6.28 -1.76 -11.32
N LEU A 136 6.67 -0.78 -10.50
CA LEU A 136 7.10 0.54 -10.98
C LEU A 136 8.32 0.43 -11.88
N GLY A 137 8.21 0.97 -13.11
CA GLY A 137 9.32 0.98 -14.08
C GLY A 137 9.61 -0.37 -14.74
N LEU A 138 8.72 -1.35 -14.60
CA LEU A 138 8.74 -2.60 -15.33
C LEU A 138 7.99 -2.49 -16.66
N ASP A 139 8.42 -3.25 -17.66
CA ASP A 139 7.63 -3.45 -18.88
C ASP A 139 6.37 -4.32 -18.59
N CYS A 140 5.49 -4.43 -19.58
CA CYS A 140 4.23 -5.16 -19.43
C CYS A 140 4.42 -6.65 -19.11
N ALA A 141 5.45 -7.29 -19.67
CA ALA A 141 5.72 -8.71 -19.46
C ALA A 141 6.26 -8.96 -18.06
N ALA A 142 7.25 -8.19 -17.62
CA ALA A 142 7.82 -8.25 -16.28
C ALA A 142 6.79 -7.91 -15.19
N SER A 143 5.94 -6.90 -15.43
CA SER A 143 4.84 -6.53 -14.52
C SER A 143 3.84 -7.68 -14.35
N ARG A 144 3.46 -8.35 -15.44
CA ARG A 144 2.55 -9.50 -15.41
C ARG A 144 3.16 -10.68 -14.65
N GLU A 145 4.44 -10.98 -14.90
CA GLU A 145 5.16 -12.03 -14.18
C GLU A 145 5.23 -11.74 -12.67
N MET A 146 5.56 -10.50 -12.31
CA MET A 146 5.61 -10.04 -10.92
C MET A 146 4.25 -10.20 -10.23
N ARG A 147 3.17 -9.72 -10.85
CA ARG A 147 1.81 -9.90 -10.33
C ARG A 147 1.44 -11.37 -10.17
N GLY A 148 1.83 -12.21 -11.15
CA GLY A 148 1.65 -13.65 -11.06
C GLY A 148 2.38 -14.30 -9.89
N ALA A 149 3.61 -13.87 -9.60
CA ALA A 149 4.39 -14.35 -8.46
C ALA A 149 3.76 -13.97 -7.12
N ILE A 150 3.32 -12.71 -6.97
CA ILE A 150 2.63 -12.23 -5.76
C ILE A 150 1.35 -13.03 -5.51
N ARG A 151 0.54 -13.23 -6.57
CA ARG A 151 -0.73 -13.98 -6.47
C ARG A 151 -0.50 -15.44 -6.10
N ARG A 152 0.50 -16.11 -6.68
CA ARG A 152 0.86 -17.49 -6.32
C ARG A 152 1.27 -17.59 -4.86
N TRP A 153 2.13 -16.70 -4.40
CA TRP A 153 2.64 -16.70 -3.03
C TRP A 153 1.52 -16.60 -1.99
N VAL A 154 0.51 -15.75 -2.20
CA VAL A 154 -0.65 -15.65 -1.29
C VAL A 154 -1.49 -16.92 -1.33
N ARG A 155 -1.72 -17.49 -2.53
CA ARG A 155 -2.61 -18.65 -2.70
C ARG A 155 -2.02 -19.98 -2.23
N GLU A 156 -0.70 -20.06 -2.05
CA GLU A 156 -0.04 -21.27 -1.54
C GLU A 156 -0.32 -21.53 -0.05
N ASP A 157 -0.72 -20.49 0.70
CA ASP A 157 -0.97 -20.57 2.14
C ASP A 157 -1.97 -19.47 2.54
N ASP A 158 -3.14 -19.86 3.00
CA ASP A 158 -4.25 -18.98 3.37
C ASP A 158 -3.96 -18.06 4.58
N THR A 159 -2.85 -18.31 5.27
CA THR A 159 -2.36 -17.44 6.35
C THR A 159 -1.48 -16.30 5.86
N ARG A 160 -0.99 -16.37 4.60
CA ARG A 160 -0.12 -15.36 4.00
C ARG A 160 -0.94 -14.17 3.53
N THR A 161 -0.53 -12.99 3.91
CA THR A 161 -1.23 -11.72 3.62
C THR A 161 -0.31 -10.78 2.88
N VAL A 162 -0.83 -10.04 1.92
CA VAL A 162 -0.09 -8.97 1.21
C VAL A 162 -0.74 -7.63 1.47
N VAL A 163 0.07 -6.61 1.77
CA VAL A 163 -0.32 -5.20 1.70
C VAL A 163 0.47 -4.55 0.57
N LEU A 164 -0.21 -4.22 -0.49
CA LEU A 164 0.33 -3.66 -1.72
C LEU A 164 0.04 -2.17 -1.80
N ALA A 165 1.06 -1.33 -1.70
CA ALA A 165 0.94 0.10 -1.99
C ALA A 165 1.23 0.35 -3.46
N THR A 166 0.29 0.97 -4.16
CA THR A 166 0.42 1.26 -5.59
C THR A 166 -0.30 2.54 -5.99
N ASN A 167 0.09 3.13 -7.10
CA ASN A 167 -0.65 4.15 -7.83
C ASN A 167 -1.19 3.60 -9.17
N ASP A 168 -0.91 2.34 -9.48
CA ASP A 168 -1.38 1.66 -10.69
C ASP A 168 -2.75 1.02 -10.45
N MET A 169 -3.77 1.57 -11.13
CA MET A 169 -5.16 1.09 -11.05
C MET A 169 -5.31 -0.32 -11.63
N SER A 170 -4.50 -0.68 -12.63
CA SER A 170 -4.52 -2.02 -13.22
C SER A 170 -4.03 -3.05 -12.21
N GLU A 171 -2.94 -2.73 -11.51
CA GLU A 171 -2.38 -3.58 -10.46
C GLU A 171 -3.38 -3.77 -9.31
N ALA A 172 -3.98 -2.68 -8.81
CA ALA A 172 -4.98 -2.74 -7.76
C ALA A 172 -6.23 -3.52 -8.17
N ASN A 173 -6.75 -3.29 -9.38
CA ASN A 173 -7.93 -3.97 -9.90
C ASN A 173 -7.71 -5.46 -10.16
N GLU A 174 -6.52 -5.83 -10.62
CA GLU A 174 -6.20 -7.21 -10.99
C GLU A 174 -5.85 -8.06 -9.77
N LEU A 175 -5.10 -7.52 -8.81
CA LEU A 175 -4.54 -8.29 -7.71
C LEU A 175 -5.39 -8.27 -6.45
N CYS A 176 -5.96 -7.12 -6.09
CA CYS A 176 -6.43 -6.89 -4.73
C CYS A 176 -7.85 -7.41 -4.50
N ASP A 177 -8.05 -8.09 -3.37
CA ASP A 177 -9.37 -8.48 -2.88
C ASP A 177 -10.15 -7.27 -2.35
N ARG A 178 -9.43 -6.36 -1.66
CA ARG A 178 -9.95 -5.06 -1.22
C ARG A 178 -8.90 -3.99 -1.43
N VAL A 179 -9.39 -2.76 -1.64
CA VAL A 179 -8.56 -1.58 -1.87
C VAL A 179 -8.99 -0.47 -0.92
N ALA A 180 -8.02 0.11 -0.23
CA ALA A 180 -8.18 1.33 0.54
C ALA A 180 -7.64 2.51 -0.27
N VAL A 181 -8.42 3.57 -0.40
CA VAL A 181 -7.98 4.81 -1.06
C VAL A 181 -7.42 5.75 0.00
N LEU A 182 -6.13 6.05 -0.12
CA LEU A 182 -5.40 6.98 0.75
C LEU A 182 -5.12 8.27 -0.02
N ASP A 183 -5.48 9.42 0.57
CA ASP A 183 -5.16 10.72 0.02
C ASP A 183 -4.85 11.73 1.11
N GLY A 184 -3.76 12.52 0.95
CA GLY A 184 -3.30 13.50 1.93
C GLY A 184 -3.21 12.94 3.35
N GLY A 185 -2.73 11.70 3.49
CA GLY A 185 -2.57 11.02 4.76
C GLY A 185 -3.84 10.48 5.42
N ARG A 186 -5.01 10.56 4.76
CA ARG A 186 -6.30 10.09 5.28
C ARG A 186 -6.84 8.93 4.44
N LEU A 187 -7.47 7.97 5.11
CA LEU A 187 -8.21 6.92 4.45
C LEU A 187 -9.59 7.47 4.05
N LEU A 188 -9.88 7.49 2.74
CA LEU A 188 -11.15 8.01 2.21
C LEU A 188 -12.24 6.94 2.14
N THR A 189 -11.88 5.75 1.70
CA THR A 189 -12.78 4.60 1.56
C THR A 189 -11.98 3.30 1.52
N CYS A 190 -12.65 2.18 1.80
CA CYS A 190 -12.05 0.84 1.68
C CYS A 190 -13.15 -0.16 1.29
N ASP A 191 -13.00 -0.79 0.12
CA ASP A 191 -13.95 -1.79 -0.37
C ASP A 191 -13.28 -2.70 -1.42
N THR A 192 -14.01 -3.66 -1.99
CA THR A 192 -13.55 -4.42 -3.15
C THR A 192 -13.43 -3.51 -4.38
N PRO A 193 -12.54 -3.79 -5.34
CA PRO A 193 -12.46 -3.00 -6.58
C PRO A 193 -13.80 -2.92 -7.33
N ALA A 194 -14.60 -3.98 -7.28
CA ALA A 194 -15.94 -4.00 -7.88
C ALA A 194 -16.88 -3.02 -7.19
N ALA A 195 -17.00 -3.07 -5.86
CA ALA A 195 -17.87 -2.19 -5.09
C ALA A 195 -17.44 -0.72 -5.19
N LEU A 196 -16.14 -0.43 -5.28
CA LEU A 196 -15.65 0.93 -5.52
C LEU A 196 -16.10 1.45 -6.90
N LYS A 197 -16.00 0.63 -7.95
CA LYS A 197 -16.47 0.96 -9.29
C LYS A 197 -17.97 1.21 -9.30
N ASP A 198 -18.76 0.33 -8.71
CA ASP A 198 -20.22 0.44 -8.71
C ASP A 198 -20.72 1.69 -7.96
N ARG A 199 -20.07 2.03 -6.85
CA ARG A 199 -20.48 3.17 -6.01
C ARG A 199 -20.01 4.53 -6.52
N TRP A 200 -18.83 4.59 -7.12
CA TRP A 200 -18.15 5.85 -7.42
C TRP A 200 -17.91 6.11 -8.90
N HIS A 201 -18.22 5.15 -9.77
CA HIS A 201 -18.14 5.40 -11.20
C HIS A 201 -19.21 6.42 -11.59
N PRO A 202 -18.85 7.53 -12.28
CA PRO A 202 -19.86 8.43 -12.82
C PRO A 202 -20.75 7.62 -13.79
N ALA A 203 -22.07 7.82 -13.71
CA ALA A 203 -23.02 7.14 -14.60
C ALA A 203 -22.58 7.36 -16.05
N PRO A 204 -22.38 6.31 -16.86
CA PRO A 204 -21.93 6.48 -18.23
C PRO A 204 -23.01 7.25 -19.01
N PRO A 205 -22.60 8.21 -19.86
CA PRO A 205 -23.53 8.96 -20.70
C PRO A 205 -24.29 8.07 -21.70
N CYS A 206 -23.84 6.81 -21.91
CA CYS A 206 -24.47 5.80 -22.74
C CYS A 206 -24.28 4.41 -22.12
N PRO A 207 -25.33 3.52 -22.12
CA PRO A 207 -25.24 2.15 -21.60
C PRO A 207 -24.16 1.29 -22.26
N GLU A 208 -23.78 1.61 -23.49
CA GLU A 208 -22.76 0.88 -24.25
C GLU A 208 -21.31 1.24 -23.86
N SER A 209 -21.08 2.33 -23.15
CA SER A 209 -19.75 2.79 -22.72
C SER A 209 -19.37 2.35 -21.31
N ARG A 210 -19.75 1.14 -20.88
CA ARG A 210 -19.26 0.58 -19.63
C ARG A 210 -17.76 0.30 -19.76
N THR A 211 -16.96 1.24 -19.30
CA THR A 211 -15.52 1.01 -19.11
C THR A 211 -15.35 -0.09 -18.07
N HIS A 212 -14.81 -1.24 -18.50
CA HIS A 212 -14.56 -2.37 -17.62
C HIS A 212 -13.09 -2.34 -17.15
N GLY A 213 -12.83 -2.89 -15.97
CA GLY A 213 -11.46 -3.08 -15.50
C GLY A 213 -10.83 -1.87 -14.83
N ALA A 214 -9.56 -1.59 -15.17
CA ALA A 214 -8.72 -0.58 -14.52
C ALA A 214 -9.22 0.85 -14.75
N ALA A 215 -9.70 1.18 -15.98
CA ALA A 215 -10.21 2.51 -16.30
C ALA A 215 -11.44 2.90 -15.46
N ALA A 216 -12.32 1.93 -15.15
CA ALA A 216 -13.45 2.17 -14.27
C ALA A 216 -13.02 2.42 -12.81
N LEU A 217 -11.97 1.73 -12.35
CA LEU A 217 -11.41 1.98 -11.02
C LEU A 217 -10.73 3.34 -10.95
N GLU A 218 -10.06 3.76 -12.01
CA GLU A 218 -9.45 5.10 -12.12
C GLU A 218 -10.51 6.21 -12.05
N ALA A 219 -11.61 6.07 -12.79
CA ALA A 219 -12.72 7.02 -12.74
C ALA A 219 -13.35 7.10 -11.33
N ALA A 220 -13.54 5.95 -10.67
CA ALA A 220 -13.99 5.89 -9.29
C ALA A 220 -13.01 6.59 -8.34
N PHE A 221 -11.71 6.33 -8.47
CA PHE A 221 -10.66 6.96 -7.67
C PHE A 221 -10.68 8.49 -7.82
N LEU A 222 -10.73 9.01 -9.04
CA LEU A 222 -10.79 10.45 -9.32
C LEU A 222 -12.03 11.08 -8.68
N THR A 223 -13.17 10.39 -8.72
CA THR A 223 -14.41 10.85 -8.08
C THR A 223 -14.28 10.90 -6.56
N ILE A 224 -13.66 9.90 -5.93
CA ILE A 224 -13.43 9.81 -4.48
C ILE A 224 -12.54 10.97 -4.03
N VAL A 225 -11.40 11.17 -4.71
CA VAL A 225 -10.42 12.21 -4.36
C VAL A 225 -10.97 13.60 -4.66
N GLY A 226 -11.67 13.79 -5.80
CA GLY A 226 -12.27 15.06 -6.18
C GLY A 226 -13.34 15.54 -5.19
N ARG A 227 -14.19 14.66 -4.65
CA ARG A 227 -15.17 15.01 -3.62
C ARG A 227 -14.51 15.53 -2.33
N ARG A 228 -13.35 15.00 -1.97
CA ARG A 228 -12.61 15.52 -0.81
C ARG A 228 -12.12 16.95 -1.06
N ALA A 229 -11.60 17.26 -2.23
CA ALA A 229 -11.14 18.61 -2.57
C ALA A 229 -12.26 19.64 -2.42
N VAL A 230 -13.48 19.31 -2.88
CA VAL A 230 -14.67 20.17 -2.73
C VAL A 230 -15.06 20.35 -1.25
N LEU A 231 -15.01 19.29 -0.43
CA LEU A 231 -15.35 19.37 1.00
C LEU A 231 -14.26 20.08 1.84
N ALA A 232 -13.01 20.09 1.36
CA ALA A 232 -11.89 20.77 2.02
C ALA A 232 -11.76 22.25 1.65
N GLY A 233 -12.60 22.78 0.73
CA GLY A 233 -12.62 24.18 0.36
C GLY A 233 -11.42 24.63 -0.48
N VAL A 234 -10.79 23.73 -1.24
CA VAL A 234 -9.69 24.01 -2.18
C VAL A 234 -10.20 23.89 -3.60
#